data_ea877d24d55339ec76bea66ad9fe6c03
#
_entry.id   ea877d24d55339ec76bea66ad9fe6c03
#
_cell.length_a   1.000
_cell.length_b   1.000
_cell.length_c   1.000
_cell.angle_alpha   90.00
_cell.angle_beta   90.00
_cell.angle_gamma   90.00
#
_symmetry.space_group_name_H-M   'P 1'
#
loop_
_entity.id
_entity.type
_entity.pdbx_description
1 polymer ?
#
loop_
_entity_poly.entity_id
_entity_poly.type
_entity_poly.pdbx_seq_one_letter_code
_entity_poly.pdbx_strand_id
1 'polypeptide(L)'
;KRDEFVKQNLLSDEFIQMMQKNKKPFELLMSYYQCAIMEIETKFRVLNQEYSLSYDQNPIEGIKTRVKSYESIMRKIRVKDIPVTLESIEENIRDIAGVRVICSFPSDIYKLADSFLKQDDITLIERKDYIQHPKESGYRSLHLIVQVPIFLQDTKKLVYVEVQFLSLIHI
;
A
#
# COMPACT_ATOMS: atom_id res chain seq x y z
N LYS A 1 -16.73 8.75 -26.40
CA LYS A 1 -17.29 9.31 -25.13
C LYS A 1 -18.53 8.54 -24.65
N ARG A 2 -19.49 8.24 -25.56
CA ARG A 2 -20.71 7.52 -25.18
C ARG A 2 -20.44 6.08 -24.78
N ASP A 3 -19.55 5.38 -25.50
CA ASP A 3 -19.19 3.99 -25.22
C ASP A 3 -18.41 3.84 -23.91
N GLU A 4 -17.55 4.82 -23.60
CA GLU A 4 -16.82 4.88 -22.31
C GLU A 4 -17.76 5.09 -21.14
N PHE A 5 -18.76 5.97 -21.30
CA PHE A 5 -19.76 6.24 -20.27
C PHE A 5 -20.60 5.00 -19.98
N VAL A 6 -21.03 4.29 -21.02
CA VAL A 6 -21.80 3.04 -20.90
C VAL A 6 -20.95 1.96 -20.20
N LYS A 7 -19.69 1.82 -20.60
CA LYS A 7 -18.76 0.87 -19.97
C LYS A 7 -18.54 1.18 -18.49
N GLN A 8 -18.40 2.46 -18.14
CA GLN A 8 -18.26 2.90 -16.75
C GLN A 8 -19.47 2.52 -15.89
N ASN A 9 -20.67 2.75 -16.42
CA ASN A 9 -21.91 2.43 -15.70
C ASN A 9 -22.08 0.93 -15.52
N LEU A 10 -21.77 0.14 -16.55
CA LEU A 10 -21.81 -1.33 -16.46
C LEU A 10 -20.84 -1.85 -15.42
N LEU A 11 -19.62 -1.34 -15.40
CA LEU A 11 -18.62 -1.73 -14.43
C LEU A 11 -19.02 -1.33 -13.01
N SER A 12 -19.59 -0.14 -12.84
CA SER A 12 -20.11 0.33 -11.56
C SER A 12 -21.21 -0.59 -11.03
N ASP A 13 -22.15 -0.98 -11.89
CA ASP A 13 -23.23 -1.89 -11.53
C ASP A 13 -22.69 -3.28 -11.18
N GLU A 14 -21.77 -3.81 -11.97
CA GLU A 14 -21.09 -5.09 -11.68
C GLU A 14 -20.39 -5.07 -10.34
N PHE A 15 -19.68 -4.00 -10.03
CA PHE A 15 -18.95 -3.83 -8.77
C PHE A 15 -19.90 -3.79 -7.57
N ILE A 16 -21.00 -3.02 -7.68
CA ILE A 16 -22.03 -2.94 -6.64
C ILE A 16 -22.67 -4.31 -6.44
N GLN A 17 -23.02 -5.01 -7.51
CA GLN A 17 -23.60 -6.37 -7.43
C GLN A 17 -22.62 -7.35 -6.78
N MET A 18 -21.35 -7.29 -7.12
CA MET A 18 -20.31 -8.11 -6.52
C MET A 18 -20.21 -7.86 -5.02
N MET A 19 -20.20 -6.60 -4.59
CA MET A 19 -20.18 -6.25 -3.16
C MET A 19 -21.42 -6.73 -2.42
N GLN A 20 -22.61 -6.58 -3.00
CA GLN A 20 -23.87 -6.99 -2.40
C GLN A 20 -23.96 -8.51 -2.28
N LYS A 21 -23.58 -9.21 -3.34
CA LYS A 21 -23.60 -10.69 -3.40
C LYS A 21 -22.57 -11.31 -2.46
N ASN A 22 -21.43 -10.67 -2.26
CA ASN A 22 -20.31 -11.14 -1.45
C ASN A 22 -20.01 -10.19 -0.30
N LYS A 23 -21.03 -9.67 0.36
CA LYS A 23 -20.90 -8.64 1.37
C LYS A 23 -19.91 -9.01 2.48
N LYS A 24 -20.10 -10.16 3.09
CA LYS A 24 -19.25 -10.63 4.19
C LYS A 24 -17.81 -10.91 3.73
N PRO A 25 -17.56 -11.68 2.65
CA PRO A 25 -16.21 -11.87 2.12
C PRO A 25 -15.54 -10.57 1.70
N PHE A 26 -16.28 -9.62 1.14
CA PHE A 26 -15.73 -8.32 0.75
C PHE A 26 -15.29 -7.50 1.97
N GLU A 27 -16.15 -7.41 2.99
CA GLU A 27 -15.83 -6.72 4.25
C GLU A 27 -14.60 -7.36 4.91
N LEU A 28 -14.53 -8.69 4.87
CA LEU A 28 -13.41 -9.43 5.44
C LEU A 28 -12.12 -9.13 4.68
N LEU A 29 -12.16 -9.12 3.35
CA LEU A 29 -11.01 -8.75 2.52
C LEU A 29 -10.51 -7.34 2.86
N MET A 30 -11.42 -6.37 2.94
CA MET A 30 -11.05 -4.99 3.27
C MET A 30 -10.46 -4.88 4.69
N SER A 31 -10.93 -5.70 5.62
CA SER A 31 -10.36 -5.74 6.97
C SER A 31 -8.94 -6.28 6.99
N TYR A 32 -8.60 -7.19 6.09
CA TYR A 32 -7.22 -7.70 5.96
C TYR A 32 -6.25 -6.58 5.56
N TYR A 33 -6.67 -5.67 4.68
CA TYR A 33 -5.87 -4.50 4.32
C TYR A 33 -5.66 -3.58 5.53
N GLN A 34 -6.68 -3.36 6.33
CA GLN A 34 -6.56 -2.59 7.59
C GLN A 34 -5.57 -3.24 8.55
N CYS A 35 -5.65 -4.56 8.71
CA CYS A 35 -4.73 -5.31 9.57
C CYS A 35 -3.29 -5.23 9.05
N ALA A 36 -3.10 -5.35 7.75
CA ALA A 36 -1.78 -5.23 7.14
C ALA A 36 -1.18 -3.84 7.35
N ILE A 37 -1.98 -2.79 7.24
CA ILE A 37 -1.56 -1.43 7.55
C ILE A 37 -1.07 -1.31 8.99
N MET A 38 -1.81 -1.88 9.95
CA MET A 38 -1.41 -1.86 11.37
C MET A 38 -0.06 -2.54 11.58
N GLU A 39 0.18 -3.68 10.93
CA GLU A 39 1.44 -4.41 10.99
C GLU A 39 2.60 -3.56 10.47
N ILE A 40 2.44 -2.97 9.29
CA ILE A 40 3.47 -2.15 8.66
C ILE A 40 3.74 -0.88 9.47
N GLU A 41 2.69 -0.19 9.91
CA GLU A 41 2.83 1.01 10.74
C GLU A 41 3.60 0.72 12.02
N THR A 42 3.28 -0.38 12.69
CA THR A 42 3.97 -0.83 13.91
C THR A 42 5.45 -1.10 13.65
N LYS A 43 5.77 -1.75 12.54
CA LYS A 43 7.17 -2.02 12.16
C LYS A 43 7.98 -0.74 12.05
N PHE A 44 7.44 0.29 11.43
CA PHE A 44 8.12 1.58 11.30
C PHE A 44 8.22 2.31 12.63
N ARG A 45 7.21 2.22 13.49
CA ARG A 45 7.28 2.80 14.83
C ARG A 45 8.35 2.13 15.68
N VAL A 46 8.48 0.81 15.56
CA VAL A 46 9.55 0.04 16.23
C VAL A 46 10.92 0.47 15.75
N LEU A 47 11.12 0.58 14.42
CA LEU A 47 12.38 1.05 13.84
C LEU A 47 12.71 2.46 14.29
N ASN A 48 11.72 3.36 14.28
CA ASN A 48 11.93 4.74 14.72
C ASN A 48 12.35 4.81 16.19
N GLN A 49 11.76 3.97 17.04
CA GLN A 49 12.11 3.89 18.45
C GLN A 49 13.59 3.44 18.62
N GLU A 50 14.01 2.45 17.87
CA GLU A 50 15.40 1.98 17.90
C GLU A 50 16.37 3.07 17.44
N TYR A 51 16.10 3.71 16.32
CA TYR A 51 16.94 4.81 15.80
C TYR A 51 17.02 5.96 16.79
N SER A 52 15.91 6.30 17.44
CA SER A 52 15.84 7.35 18.46
C SER A 52 16.76 7.07 19.64
N LEU A 53 16.79 5.82 20.10
CA LEU A 53 17.60 5.42 21.26
C LEU A 53 19.07 5.16 20.90
N SER A 54 19.32 4.55 19.75
CA SER A 54 20.68 4.14 19.35
C SER A 54 21.49 5.27 18.74
N TYR A 55 20.85 6.20 18.04
CA TYR A 55 21.54 7.25 17.26
C TYR A 55 21.08 8.66 17.61
N ASP A 56 20.23 8.82 18.63
CA ASP A 56 19.66 10.09 19.03
C ASP A 56 19.03 10.84 17.84
N GLN A 57 18.37 10.10 16.98
CA GLN A 57 17.71 10.60 15.75
C GLN A 57 16.29 10.08 15.66
N ASN A 58 15.41 10.95 15.19
CA ASN A 58 14.04 10.58 14.83
C ASN A 58 13.91 10.71 13.31
N PRO A 59 14.23 9.66 12.54
CA PRO A 59 14.20 9.76 11.08
C PRO A 59 12.79 9.92 10.53
N ILE A 60 11.77 9.48 11.26
CA ILE A 60 10.38 9.54 10.82
C ILE A 60 9.70 10.77 11.42
N GLU A 61 9.27 11.69 10.55
CA GLU A 61 8.49 12.88 10.93
C GLU A 61 7.00 12.57 11.04
N GLY A 62 6.52 11.60 10.30
CA GLY A 62 5.12 11.19 10.32
C GLY A 62 4.85 9.95 9.50
N ILE A 63 3.76 9.29 9.84
CA ILE A 63 3.25 8.14 9.10
C ILE A 63 1.79 8.40 8.78
N LYS A 64 1.42 8.27 7.50
CA LYS A 64 0.04 8.37 7.04
C LYS A 64 -0.38 7.04 6.44
N THR A 65 -1.60 6.62 6.74
CA THR A 65 -2.14 5.36 6.26
C THR A 65 -3.42 5.60 5.47
N ARG A 66 -3.66 4.73 4.49
CA ARG A 66 -4.85 4.84 3.65
C ARG A 66 -5.27 3.47 3.14
N VAL A 67 -6.57 3.22 3.17
CA VAL A 67 -7.19 2.16 2.38
C VAL A 67 -7.81 2.81 1.15
N LYS A 68 -7.51 2.26 -0.01
CA LYS A 68 -8.01 2.77 -1.29
C LYS A 68 -9.54 2.79 -1.30
N SER A 69 -10.14 3.89 -1.78
CA SER A 69 -11.58 4.00 -1.88
C SER A 69 -12.17 3.01 -2.89
N TYR A 70 -13.45 2.68 -2.74
CA TYR A 70 -14.15 1.79 -3.68
C TYR A 70 -14.14 2.34 -5.10
N GLU A 71 -14.29 3.65 -5.26
CA GLU A 71 -14.20 4.32 -6.55
C GLU A 71 -12.83 4.14 -7.20
N SER A 72 -11.77 4.26 -6.40
CA SER A 72 -10.39 4.07 -6.88
C SER A 72 -10.10 2.62 -7.23
N ILE A 73 -10.62 1.67 -6.44
CA ILE A 73 -10.53 0.23 -6.74
C ILE A 73 -11.23 -0.06 -8.08
N MET A 74 -12.43 0.46 -8.25
CA MET A 74 -13.22 0.30 -9.47
C MET A 74 -12.49 0.86 -10.69
N ARG A 75 -11.86 2.03 -10.54
CA ARG A 75 -11.04 2.65 -11.60
C ARG A 75 -9.85 1.76 -11.97
N LYS A 76 -9.19 1.16 -10.98
CA LYS A 76 -8.08 0.22 -11.20
C LYS A 76 -8.53 -1.04 -11.94
N ILE A 77 -9.69 -1.58 -11.58
CA ILE A 77 -10.28 -2.73 -12.28
C ILE A 77 -10.46 -2.41 -13.76
N ARG A 78 -11.00 -1.22 -14.05
CA ARG A 78 -11.22 -0.78 -15.43
C ARG A 78 -9.90 -0.59 -16.19
N VAL A 79 -8.95 0.14 -15.60
CA VAL A 79 -7.66 0.42 -16.24
C VAL A 79 -6.86 -0.85 -16.51
N LYS A 80 -6.88 -1.79 -15.58
CA LYS A 80 -6.17 -3.07 -15.71
C LYS A 80 -6.95 -4.10 -16.53
N ASP A 81 -8.21 -3.83 -16.83
CA ASP A 81 -9.11 -4.75 -17.55
C ASP A 81 -9.14 -6.13 -16.91
N ILE A 82 -9.37 -6.18 -15.62
CA ILE A 82 -9.41 -7.41 -14.84
C ILE A 82 -10.86 -7.77 -14.46
N PRO A 83 -11.15 -9.06 -14.18
CA PRO A 83 -12.48 -9.46 -13.74
C PRO A 83 -12.93 -8.78 -12.45
N VAL A 84 -14.23 -8.55 -12.31
CA VAL A 84 -14.84 -7.95 -11.12
C VAL A 84 -15.14 -9.05 -10.11
N THR A 85 -14.10 -9.61 -9.51
CA THR A 85 -14.19 -10.66 -8.48
C THR A 85 -13.25 -10.32 -7.33
N LEU A 86 -13.54 -10.87 -6.15
CA LEU A 86 -12.68 -10.68 -4.97
C LEU A 86 -11.27 -11.23 -5.21
N GLU A 87 -11.18 -12.39 -5.83
CA GLU A 87 -9.91 -13.05 -6.14
C GLU A 87 -9.07 -12.19 -7.08
N SER A 88 -9.68 -11.61 -8.11
CA SER A 88 -9.03 -10.74 -9.07
C SER A 88 -8.52 -9.45 -8.41
N ILE A 89 -9.32 -8.84 -7.55
CA ILE A 89 -8.94 -7.66 -6.79
C ILE A 89 -7.73 -7.96 -5.92
N GLU A 90 -7.80 -9.04 -5.16
CA GLU A 90 -6.73 -9.44 -4.25
C GLU A 90 -5.42 -9.73 -4.98
N GLU A 91 -5.47 -10.39 -6.14
CA GLU A 91 -4.27 -10.77 -6.89
C GLU A 91 -3.67 -9.61 -7.69
N ASN A 92 -4.49 -8.71 -8.22
CA ASN A 92 -4.04 -7.76 -9.24
C ASN A 92 -3.93 -6.31 -8.76
N ILE A 93 -4.63 -5.94 -7.68
CA ILE A 93 -4.56 -4.58 -7.15
C ILE A 93 -3.70 -4.60 -5.89
N ARG A 94 -2.49 -4.05 -6.00
CA ARG A 94 -1.45 -4.17 -4.96
C ARG A 94 -1.33 -2.94 -4.08
N ASP A 95 -2.11 -1.89 -4.33
CA ASP A 95 -2.04 -0.60 -3.65
C ASP A 95 -3.32 -0.24 -2.89
N ILE A 96 -4.13 -1.24 -2.52
CA ILE A 96 -5.32 -1.00 -1.70
C ILE A 96 -4.92 -0.55 -0.31
N ALA A 97 -3.97 -1.25 0.32
CA ALA A 97 -3.37 -0.82 1.57
C ALA A 97 -2.17 0.07 1.26
N GLY A 98 -2.14 1.27 1.80
CA GLY A 98 -1.07 2.23 1.60
C GLY A 98 -0.54 2.78 2.91
N VAL A 99 0.77 2.83 3.05
CA VAL A 99 1.46 3.45 4.18
C VAL A 99 2.48 4.44 3.62
N ARG A 100 2.38 5.68 4.05
CA ARG A 100 3.30 6.74 3.66
C ARG A 100 4.17 7.11 4.84
N VAL A 101 5.48 6.94 4.68
CA VAL A 101 6.48 7.25 5.70
C VAL A 101 7.17 8.55 5.28
N ILE A 102 7.04 9.58 6.10
CA ILE A 102 7.64 10.89 5.85
C ILE A 102 8.89 11.00 6.70
N CYS A 103 10.04 11.16 6.05
CA CYS A 103 11.34 11.26 6.70
C CYS A 103 11.88 12.69 6.61
N SER A 104 12.84 13.01 7.48
CA SER A 104 13.50 14.31 7.45
C SER A 104 14.39 14.46 6.20
N PHE A 105 15.18 13.43 5.89
CA PHE A 105 16.18 13.46 4.82
C PHE A 105 16.08 12.25 3.90
N PRO A 106 16.51 12.38 2.62
CA PRO A 106 16.55 11.22 1.72
C PRO A 106 17.41 10.05 2.21
N SER A 107 18.52 10.33 2.90
CA SER A 107 19.38 9.28 3.45
C SER A 107 18.66 8.43 4.50
N ASP A 108 17.75 9.03 5.26
CA ASP A 108 16.93 8.31 6.25
C ASP A 108 15.97 7.33 5.56
N ILE A 109 15.45 7.71 4.39
CA ILE A 109 14.57 6.85 3.59
C ILE A 109 15.26 5.52 3.29
N TYR A 110 16.48 5.57 2.76
CA TYR A 110 17.20 4.37 2.37
C TYR A 110 17.56 3.49 3.56
N LYS A 111 17.95 4.11 4.67
CA LYS A 111 18.24 3.37 5.93
C LYS A 111 17.01 2.63 6.44
N LEU A 112 15.88 3.32 6.51
CA LEU A 112 14.63 2.73 6.97
C LEU A 112 14.14 1.63 6.03
N ALA A 113 14.18 1.88 4.74
CA ALA A 113 13.76 0.90 3.73
C ALA A 113 14.63 -0.36 3.80
N ASP A 114 15.94 -0.22 3.93
CA ASP A 114 16.85 -1.36 4.04
C ASP A 114 16.57 -2.17 5.31
N SER A 115 16.40 -1.51 6.44
CA SER A 115 16.07 -2.19 7.71
C SER A 115 14.73 -2.90 7.64
N PHE A 116 13.74 -2.26 7.04
CA PHE A 116 12.40 -2.81 6.85
C PHE A 116 12.44 -4.07 5.96
N LEU A 117 13.15 -4.00 4.84
CA LEU A 117 13.22 -5.09 3.87
C LEU A 117 14.05 -6.29 4.34
N LYS A 118 14.86 -6.12 5.39
CA LYS A 118 15.62 -7.22 6.00
C LYS A 118 14.77 -8.09 6.95
N GLN A 119 13.56 -7.64 7.29
CA GLN A 119 12.70 -8.39 8.20
C GLN A 119 12.19 -9.66 7.52
N ASP A 120 12.17 -10.77 8.26
CA ASP A 120 11.85 -12.11 7.73
C ASP A 120 10.44 -12.23 7.17
N ASP A 121 9.51 -11.45 7.70
CA ASP A 121 8.12 -11.50 7.32
C ASP A 121 7.74 -10.49 6.22
N ILE A 122 8.70 -9.73 5.72
CA ILE A 122 8.48 -8.77 4.62
C ILE A 122 9.07 -9.33 3.34
N THR A 123 8.22 -9.45 2.32
CA THR A 123 8.65 -9.88 0.99
C THR A 123 8.52 -8.71 0.03
N LEU A 124 9.63 -8.31 -0.58
CA LEU A 124 9.64 -7.25 -1.60
C LEU A 124 9.11 -7.80 -2.92
N ILE A 125 8.08 -7.14 -3.46
CA ILE A 125 7.48 -7.51 -4.75
C ILE A 125 7.96 -6.56 -5.85
N GLU A 126 7.97 -5.24 -5.58
CA GLU A 126 8.35 -4.24 -6.55
C GLU A 126 9.02 -3.07 -5.85
N ARG A 127 10.04 -2.49 -6.49
CA ARG A 127 10.74 -1.29 -5.99
C ARG A 127 10.86 -0.28 -7.13
N LYS A 128 10.40 0.94 -6.90
CA LYS A 128 10.55 2.06 -7.84
C LYS A 128 11.17 3.24 -7.09
N ASP A 129 12.35 3.64 -7.52
CA ASP A 129 13.10 4.72 -6.88
C ASP A 129 12.96 6.01 -7.69
N TYR A 130 11.96 6.82 -7.30
CA TYR A 130 11.74 8.13 -7.89
C TYR A 130 12.53 9.24 -7.18
N ILE A 131 13.40 8.88 -6.24
CA ILE A 131 14.35 9.82 -5.64
C ILE A 131 15.56 9.95 -6.55
N GLN A 132 16.13 8.82 -6.97
CA GLN A 132 17.24 8.79 -7.94
C GLN A 132 16.78 9.11 -9.36
N HIS A 133 15.57 8.69 -9.71
CA HIS A 133 14.98 8.89 -11.03
C HIS A 133 13.62 9.57 -10.89
N PRO A 134 13.59 10.90 -10.61
CA PRO A 134 12.33 11.62 -10.41
C PRO A 134 11.40 11.53 -11.62
N LYS A 135 10.11 11.57 -11.37
CA LYS A 135 9.11 11.68 -12.45
C LYS A 135 9.23 13.03 -13.15
N GLU A 136 8.73 13.11 -14.38
CA GLU A 136 8.72 14.37 -15.16
C GLU A 136 8.07 15.53 -14.41
N SER A 137 7.06 15.22 -13.56
CA SER A 137 6.39 16.19 -12.70
C SER A 137 7.27 16.72 -11.55
N GLY A 138 8.48 16.17 -11.36
CA GLY A 138 9.35 16.48 -10.24
C GLY A 138 9.04 15.69 -8.98
N TYR A 139 8.06 14.79 -9.01
CA TYR A 139 7.71 13.94 -7.86
C TYR A 139 8.86 13.02 -7.48
N ARG A 140 9.22 13.03 -6.20
CA ARG A 140 10.32 12.23 -5.64
C ARG A 140 9.84 11.41 -4.46
N SER A 141 9.99 10.11 -4.58
CA SER A 141 9.68 9.18 -3.50
C SER A 141 10.29 7.82 -3.80
N LEU A 142 10.43 7.01 -2.76
CA LEU A 142 10.74 5.59 -2.91
C LEU A 142 9.43 4.82 -2.75
N HIS A 143 9.03 4.06 -3.75
CA HIS A 143 7.83 3.22 -3.72
C HIS A 143 8.22 1.77 -3.61
N LEU A 144 7.64 1.08 -2.64
CA LEU A 144 7.77 -0.36 -2.46
C LEU A 144 6.38 -1.00 -2.51
N ILE A 145 6.26 -2.12 -3.20
CA ILE A 145 5.15 -3.04 -3.01
C ILE A 145 5.71 -4.22 -2.26
N VAL A 146 5.13 -4.52 -1.11
CA VAL A 146 5.55 -5.63 -0.26
C VAL A 146 4.38 -6.53 0.05
N GLN A 147 4.66 -7.76 0.46
CA GLN A 147 3.69 -8.64 1.11
C GLN A 147 4.07 -8.78 2.58
N VAL A 148 3.07 -8.70 3.44
CA VAL A 148 3.21 -8.92 4.87
C VAL A 148 2.18 -9.97 5.30
N PRO A 149 2.57 -10.95 6.16
CA PRO A 149 1.60 -11.89 6.70
C PRO A 149 0.79 -11.25 7.82
N ILE A 150 -0.51 -11.50 7.80
CA ILE A 150 -1.36 -11.26 8.95
C ILE A 150 -1.79 -12.61 9.51
N PHE A 151 -1.68 -12.78 10.82
CA PHE A 151 -2.02 -14.02 11.50
C PHE A 151 -3.41 -13.87 12.10
N LEU A 152 -4.35 -14.62 11.54
CA LEU A 152 -5.72 -14.67 11.99
C LEU A 152 -5.91 -15.84 12.94
N GLN A 153 -7.13 -16.01 13.46
CA GLN A 153 -7.40 -17.06 14.46
C GLN A 153 -6.92 -18.46 14.01
N ASP A 154 -7.26 -18.84 12.79
CA ASP A 154 -6.97 -20.19 12.27
C ASP A 154 -6.17 -20.20 10.98
N THR A 155 -5.81 -19.02 10.44
CA THR A 155 -5.14 -18.91 9.15
C THR A 155 -4.10 -17.81 9.14
N LYS A 156 -3.19 -17.91 8.17
CA LYS A 156 -2.23 -16.85 7.83
C LYS A 156 -2.59 -16.32 6.45
N LYS A 157 -2.66 -15.01 6.29
CA LYS A 157 -2.97 -14.34 5.03
C LYS A 157 -1.80 -13.44 4.65
N LEU A 158 -1.32 -13.57 3.40
CA LEU A 158 -0.33 -12.65 2.84
C LEU A 158 -1.06 -11.49 2.17
N VAL A 159 -0.70 -10.26 2.53
CA VAL A 159 -1.40 -9.07 2.06
C VAL A 159 -0.43 -8.10 1.41
N TYR A 160 -0.80 -7.59 0.23
CA TYR A 160 -0.03 -6.54 -0.45
C TYR A 160 -0.21 -5.20 0.23
N VAL A 161 0.90 -4.49 0.41
CA VAL A 161 0.90 -3.12 0.92
C VAL A 161 1.85 -2.29 0.06
N GLU A 162 1.38 -1.11 -0.35
CA GLU A 162 2.23 -0.09 -0.97
C GLU A 162 2.82 0.77 0.13
N VAL A 163 4.14 0.86 0.18
CA VAL A 163 4.86 1.72 1.12
C VAL A 163 5.55 2.82 0.32
N GLN A 164 5.21 4.06 0.62
CA GLN A 164 5.80 5.23 0.00
C GLN A 164 6.65 5.98 1.02
N PHE A 165 7.89 6.29 0.63
CA PHE A 165 8.78 7.09 1.47
C PHE A 165 9.02 8.43 0.79
N LEU A 166 8.79 9.50 1.55
CA LEU A 166 9.05 10.88 1.12
C LEU A 166 9.92 11.58 2.15
N SER A 167 10.69 12.56 1.71
CA SER A 167 11.44 13.42 2.62
C SER A 167 10.88 14.84 2.62
N LEU A 168 10.99 15.51 3.77
CA LEU A 168 10.62 16.92 3.88
C LEU A 168 11.64 17.81 3.18
N ILE A 169 12.90 17.39 3.16
CA ILE A 169 14.00 18.15 2.57
C ILE A 169 14.48 17.42 1.32
N HIS A 170 14.38 18.09 0.19
CA HIS A 170 14.90 17.64 -1.10
C HIS A 170 16.27 18.30 -1.34
N ILE A 171 17.30 17.53 -1.14
CA ILE A 171 18.66 17.97 -1.45
C ILE A 171 19.12 17.28 -2.73
#